data_8fdbd9e7617619c867a178b3279aa2e3
#
_entry.id   8fdbd9e7617619c867a178b3279aa2e3
#
_cell.length_a   1.000
_cell.length_b   1.000
_cell.length_c   1.000
_cell.angle_alpha   90.00
_cell.angle_beta   90.00
_cell.angle_gamma   90.00
#
_symmetry.space_group_name_H-M   'P 1'
#
loop_
_entity.id
_entity.type
_entity.pdbx_description
1 polymer ?
#
loop_
_entity_poly.entity_id
_entity_poly.type
_entity_poly.pdbx_seq_one_letter_code
_entity_poly.pdbx_strand_id
1 'polypeptide(L)'
;MNLDIMINATDEKPLENLAVNGGFTSIFRKIGVVGDSLSSGEFESLDENGSKGYHDYFEYSWGQNLARMCGSTCYNFSRGGMTAKEYCQSFADSMRFWDPQYACQCYIIALGVNDIHNQGQDTGSVDDICRDDYSKNADTFTGWYAQIIQRLKKIQPRAKFFLMTMPKGEERRIAEKTQAHRKILYDLANYFDNTYVIDLYEYGPVYDEEFRKKFFMGGHMNPMGYVLTAHITASYIDYIIRHNPEDFKEVGYIGTDLKYSE
;
A
#
# COMPACT_ATOMS: atom_id res chain seq x y z
N MET A 1 7.33 -27.33 -19.73
CA MET A 1 7.23 -26.54 -18.50
C MET A 1 5.80 -26.71 -17.99
N ASN A 2 5.61 -27.06 -16.72
CA ASN A 2 4.26 -27.13 -16.14
C ASN A 2 3.89 -25.74 -15.65
N LEU A 3 2.93 -25.10 -16.31
CA LEU A 3 2.46 -23.75 -15.94
C LEU A 3 1.78 -23.73 -14.56
N ASP A 4 1.18 -24.86 -14.14
CA ASP A 4 0.51 -24.93 -12.84
C ASP A 4 1.49 -24.77 -11.65
N ILE A 5 2.78 -25.02 -11.86
CA ILE A 5 3.83 -24.76 -10.86
C ILE A 5 4.10 -23.25 -10.72
N MET A 6 3.95 -22.49 -11.80
CA MET A 6 4.21 -21.06 -11.82
C MET A 6 2.96 -20.21 -11.55
N ILE A 7 1.80 -20.74 -11.93
CA ILE A 7 0.51 -20.03 -11.86
C ILE A 7 -0.47 -20.99 -11.19
N ASN A 8 -1.17 -20.51 -10.14
CA ASN A 8 -2.15 -21.30 -9.38
C ASN A 8 -1.61 -22.52 -8.63
N ALA A 9 -0.43 -22.46 -8.03
CA ALA A 9 -0.02 -23.46 -7.06
C ALA A 9 -0.97 -23.44 -5.86
N THR A 10 -1.87 -24.41 -5.76
CA THR A 10 -3.06 -24.39 -4.87
C THR A 10 -2.73 -24.46 -3.39
N ASP A 11 -1.53 -24.91 -3.03
CA ASP A 11 -1.03 -25.08 -1.68
C ASP A 11 -0.02 -24.00 -1.24
N GLU A 12 0.38 -23.11 -2.16
CA GLU A 12 1.28 -22.01 -1.85
C GLU A 12 0.59 -20.96 -0.97
N LYS A 13 1.28 -20.52 0.07
CA LYS A 13 0.85 -19.38 0.89
C LYS A 13 1.60 -18.10 0.51
N PRO A 14 1.00 -16.92 0.75
CA PRO A 14 1.72 -15.66 0.55
C PRO A 14 3.07 -15.66 1.28
N LEU A 15 4.10 -15.17 0.60
CA LEU A 15 5.47 -15.03 1.10
C LEU A 15 6.23 -16.34 1.39
N GLU A 16 5.71 -17.51 1.03
CA GLU A 16 6.50 -18.74 1.05
C GLU A 16 7.66 -18.70 0.01
N ASN A 17 7.42 -18.02 -1.11
CA ASN A 17 8.42 -17.80 -2.14
C ASN A 17 8.64 -16.30 -2.37
N LEU A 18 9.90 -15.87 -2.36
CA LEU A 18 10.24 -14.50 -2.69
C LEU A 18 10.47 -14.33 -4.19
N ALA A 19 9.79 -13.37 -4.79
CA ALA A 19 9.92 -13.06 -6.19
C ALA A 19 11.32 -12.53 -6.53
N VAL A 20 11.91 -13.04 -7.61
CA VAL A 20 13.16 -12.52 -8.14
C VAL A 20 12.87 -11.37 -9.10
N ASN A 21 13.58 -10.25 -8.95
CA ASN A 21 13.42 -9.05 -9.81
C ASN A 21 11.96 -8.60 -9.95
N GLY A 22 11.22 -8.61 -8.83
CA GLY A 22 9.83 -8.18 -8.77
C GLY A 22 8.81 -9.17 -9.32
N GLY A 23 9.22 -10.29 -9.93
CA GLY A 23 8.30 -11.30 -10.48
C GLY A 23 7.25 -10.69 -11.41
N PHE A 24 6.01 -11.18 -11.34
CA PHE A 24 4.88 -10.66 -12.12
C PHE A 24 4.45 -9.24 -11.71
N THR A 25 4.89 -8.70 -10.55
CA THR A 25 4.66 -7.30 -10.21
C THR A 25 5.22 -6.35 -11.27
N SER A 26 6.20 -6.81 -12.04
CA SER A 26 6.83 -6.08 -13.15
C SER A 26 5.89 -5.78 -14.34
N ILE A 27 4.66 -6.31 -14.36
CA ILE A 27 3.65 -5.91 -15.37
C ILE A 27 3.25 -4.44 -15.23
N PHE A 28 3.38 -3.87 -14.02
CA PHE A 28 3.05 -2.49 -13.75
C PHE A 28 4.24 -1.57 -14.08
N ARG A 29 4.04 -0.60 -14.96
CA ARG A 29 5.05 0.40 -15.34
C ARG A 29 4.98 1.68 -14.54
N LYS A 30 3.79 1.98 -13.98
CA LYS A 30 3.55 3.12 -13.09
C LYS A 30 2.84 2.63 -11.84
N ILE A 31 3.47 2.86 -10.71
CA ILE A 31 3.02 2.45 -9.37
C ILE A 31 2.82 3.70 -8.53
N GLY A 32 1.67 3.87 -7.90
CA GLY A 32 1.40 4.91 -6.93
C GLY A 32 1.44 4.34 -5.51
N VAL A 33 2.19 4.97 -4.62
CA VAL A 33 2.23 4.60 -3.20
C VAL A 33 1.57 5.69 -2.37
N VAL A 34 0.44 5.35 -1.76
CA VAL A 34 -0.32 6.21 -0.85
C VAL A 34 -0.09 5.71 0.58
N GLY A 35 0.49 6.53 1.44
CA GLY A 35 0.80 6.09 2.79
C GLY A 35 1.30 7.20 3.71
N ASP A 36 1.82 6.77 4.83
CA ASP A 36 2.39 7.62 5.86
C ASP A 36 3.93 7.67 5.81
N SER A 37 4.57 7.91 6.95
CA SER A 37 6.03 8.01 7.11
C SER A 37 6.80 6.78 6.62
N LEU A 38 6.28 5.58 6.84
CA LEU A 38 6.96 4.37 6.37
C LEU A 38 6.91 4.25 4.83
N SER A 39 5.96 4.90 4.19
CA SER A 39 5.81 4.90 2.73
C SER A 39 6.56 6.08 2.07
N SER A 40 6.67 7.22 2.75
CA SER A 40 7.44 8.38 2.25
C SER A 40 8.96 8.17 2.32
N GLY A 41 9.44 7.17 3.07
CA GLY A 41 10.86 6.93 3.29
C GLY A 41 11.41 7.81 4.39
N GLU A 42 10.66 8.02 5.47
CA GLU A 42 11.06 8.86 6.58
C GLU A 42 12.16 8.19 7.43
N PHE A 43 13.19 8.98 7.73
CA PHE A 43 14.27 8.61 8.66
C PHE A 43 14.24 9.51 9.87
N GLU A 44 14.56 8.95 11.03
CA GLU A 44 14.84 9.72 12.24
C GLU A 44 16.33 10.06 12.31
N SER A 45 16.64 11.26 12.76
CA SER A 45 17.99 11.69 13.14
C SER A 45 17.98 12.23 14.57
N LEU A 46 19.18 12.31 15.17
CA LEU A 46 19.41 13.02 16.42
C LEU A 46 20.39 14.14 16.16
N ASP A 47 20.12 15.33 16.66
CA ASP A 47 21.08 16.43 16.68
C ASP A 47 22.08 16.27 17.83
N GLU A 48 23.03 17.22 17.94
CA GLU A 48 24.07 17.23 19.01
C GLU A 48 23.47 17.31 20.41
N ASN A 49 22.23 17.78 20.57
CA ASN A 49 21.51 17.89 21.83
C ASN A 49 20.56 16.71 22.09
N GLY A 50 20.55 15.72 21.20
CA GLY A 50 19.66 14.55 21.27
C GLY A 50 18.23 14.83 20.84
N SER A 51 17.94 15.98 20.20
CA SER A 51 16.62 16.28 19.66
C SER A 51 16.39 15.48 18.37
N LYS A 52 15.16 14.96 18.22
CA LYS A 52 14.80 14.19 17.04
C LYS A 52 14.47 15.08 15.86
N GLY A 53 15.01 14.75 14.69
CA GLY A 53 14.62 15.26 13.38
C GLY A 53 13.97 14.15 12.55
N TYR A 54 13.07 14.53 11.65
CA TYR A 54 12.38 13.62 10.72
C TYR A 54 12.60 14.09 9.29
N HIS A 55 12.96 13.15 8.41
CA HIS A 55 13.39 13.47 7.04
C HIS A 55 12.81 12.48 6.06
N ASP A 56 11.96 12.94 5.15
CA ASP A 56 11.43 12.15 4.04
C ASP A 56 12.48 12.03 2.92
N TYR A 57 13.02 10.84 2.74
CA TYR A 57 13.90 10.48 1.62
C TYR A 57 13.28 9.40 0.76
N PHE A 58 12.38 9.78 -0.13
CA PHE A 58 11.64 8.84 -0.97
C PHE A 58 12.54 7.91 -1.79
N GLU A 59 13.74 8.36 -2.15
CA GLU A 59 14.74 7.53 -2.83
C GLU A 59 15.08 6.23 -2.10
N TYR A 60 14.95 6.21 -0.79
CA TYR A 60 15.19 5.04 0.07
C TYR A 60 13.90 4.32 0.44
N SER A 61 12.73 4.84 0.12
CA SER A 61 11.45 4.23 0.45
C SER A 61 11.30 2.82 -0.14
N TRP A 62 10.46 2.01 0.49
CA TRP A 62 10.15 0.70 -0.05
C TRP A 62 9.47 0.79 -1.44
N GLY A 63 8.66 1.82 -1.68
CA GLY A 63 8.01 2.04 -2.98
C GLY A 63 9.01 2.30 -4.10
N GLN A 64 10.03 3.10 -3.84
CA GLN A 64 11.09 3.38 -4.82
C GLN A 64 11.98 2.15 -5.04
N ASN A 65 12.30 1.39 -3.98
CA ASN A 65 13.04 0.13 -4.13
C ASN A 65 12.23 -0.90 -4.92
N LEU A 66 10.92 -1.02 -4.66
CA LEU A 66 10.01 -1.85 -5.46
C LEU A 66 10.04 -1.47 -6.94
N ALA A 67 9.95 -0.17 -7.24
CA ALA A 67 10.00 0.29 -8.63
C ALA A 67 11.32 -0.04 -9.32
N ARG A 68 12.45 0.08 -8.63
CA ARG A 68 13.76 -0.33 -9.16
C ARG A 68 13.80 -1.83 -9.49
N MET A 69 13.25 -2.67 -8.61
CA MET A 69 13.19 -4.12 -8.83
C MET A 69 12.33 -4.49 -10.04
N CYS A 70 11.24 -3.77 -10.25
CA CYS A 70 10.28 -4.03 -11.33
C CYS A 70 10.59 -3.31 -12.64
N GLY A 71 11.58 -2.41 -12.67
CA GLY A 71 11.84 -1.53 -13.80
C GLY A 71 10.69 -0.55 -14.06
N SER A 72 10.05 -0.08 -12.99
CA SER A 72 8.84 0.77 -12.99
C SER A 72 9.17 2.20 -12.55
N THR A 73 8.21 3.10 -12.73
CA THR A 73 8.22 4.42 -12.10
C THR A 73 7.28 4.39 -10.89
N CYS A 74 7.78 4.80 -9.71
CA CYS A 74 6.97 4.96 -8.52
C CYS A 74 6.67 6.43 -8.27
N TYR A 75 5.38 6.76 -8.08
CA TYR A 75 4.96 8.06 -7.58
C TYR A 75 4.73 8.01 -6.07
N ASN A 76 5.36 8.96 -5.38
CA ASN A 76 5.15 9.12 -3.94
C ASN A 76 3.91 9.97 -3.67
N PHE A 77 2.87 9.33 -3.17
CA PHE A 77 1.67 9.98 -2.67
C PHE A 77 1.58 9.86 -1.14
N SER A 78 2.73 9.89 -0.45
CA SER A 78 2.87 9.65 0.98
C SER A 78 3.56 10.81 1.69
N ARG A 79 3.31 10.94 2.99
CA ARG A 79 3.97 11.92 3.86
C ARG A 79 3.94 11.42 5.31
N GLY A 80 4.93 11.78 6.10
CA GLY A 80 4.96 11.53 7.55
C GLY A 80 3.69 11.95 8.27
N GLY A 81 3.22 11.13 9.21
CA GLY A 81 2.00 11.40 10.00
C GLY A 81 0.67 11.31 9.27
N MET A 82 0.64 10.96 7.98
CA MET A 82 -0.56 11.02 7.14
C MET A 82 -1.68 10.10 7.64
N THR A 83 -2.91 10.63 7.60
CA THR A 83 -4.16 9.89 7.77
C THR A 83 -4.97 9.89 6.48
N ALA A 84 -5.88 8.93 6.30
CA ALA A 84 -6.79 8.89 5.16
C ALA A 84 -7.67 10.15 5.09
N LYS A 85 -8.11 10.66 6.27
CA LYS A 85 -8.88 11.89 6.39
C LYS A 85 -8.10 13.10 5.87
N GLU A 86 -6.91 13.35 6.40
CA GLU A 86 -6.08 14.49 6.00
C GLU A 86 -5.66 14.39 4.53
N TYR A 87 -5.37 13.16 4.07
CA TYR A 87 -5.08 12.90 2.67
C TYR A 87 -6.17 13.46 1.75
N CYS A 88 -7.42 13.14 2.05
CA CYS A 88 -8.57 13.55 1.23
C CYS A 88 -8.93 15.03 1.39
N GLN A 89 -8.76 15.60 2.59
CA GLN A 89 -9.21 16.98 2.91
C GLN A 89 -8.25 18.06 2.42
N SER A 90 -6.95 17.76 2.33
CA SER A 90 -5.96 18.80 2.04
C SER A 90 -4.76 18.32 1.25
N PHE A 91 -4.11 17.24 1.69
CA PHE A 91 -2.78 16.88 1.20
C PHE A 91 -2.80 16.50 -0.28
N ALA A 92 -3.69 15.62 -0.70
CA ALA A 92 -3.74 15.17 -2.09
C ALA A 92 -4.09 16.30 -3.08
N ASP A 93 -4.96 17.22 -2.66
CA ASP A 93 -5.29 18.40 -3.49
C ASP A 93 -4.11 19.38 -3.56
N SER A 94 -3.43 19.66 -2.45
CA SER A 94 -2.26 20.55 -2.41
C SER A 94 -1.11 20.04 -3.27
N MET A 95 -0.94 18.72 -3.34
CA MET A 95 0.11 18.04 -4.11
C MET A 95 -0.35 17.67 -5.53
N ARG A 96 -1.60 17.96 -5.90
CA ARG A 96 -2.22 17.63 -7.19
C ARG A 96 -2.20 16.14 -7.53
N PHE A 97 -2.31 15.25 -6.55
CA PHE A 97 -2.27 13.81 -6.77
C PHE A 97 -3.47 13.26 -7.54
N TRP A 98 -4.54 14.04 -7.64
CA TRP A 98 -5.71 13.71 -8.46
C TRP A 98 -5.57 14.10 -9.94
N ASP A 99 -4.44 14.68 -10.33
CA ASP A 99 -4.20 15.04 -11.73
C ASP A 99 -3.98 13.77 -12.56
N PRO A 100 -4.69 13.59 -13.69
CA PRO A 100 -4.54 12.41 -14.56
C PRO A 100 -3.11 12.16 -15.08
N GLN A 101 -2.24 13.17 -15.08
CA GLN A 101 -0.82 12.99 -15.45
C GLN A 101 -0.09 12.01 -14.50
N TYR A 102 -0.58 11.86 -13.25
CA TYR A 102 -0.05 10.94 -12.23
C TYR A 102 -0.81 9.63 -12.17
N ALA A 103 -1.67 9.34 -13.16
CA ALA A 103 -2.38 8.08 -13.21
C ALA A 103 -1.42 6.88 -13.17
N CYS A 104 -1.74 5.88 -12.35
CA CYS A 104 -0.94 4.67 -12.17
C CYS A 104 -1.71 3.43 -12.61
N GLN A 105 -1.00 2.39 -13.00
CA GLN A 105 -1.58 1.09 -13.32
C GLN A 105 -1.95 0.33 -12.06
N CYS A 106 -1.21 0.54 -10.97
CA CYS A 106 -1.60 0.10 -9.64
C CYS A 106 -1.32 1.15 -8.57
N TYR A 107 -2.11 1.08 -7.51
CA TYR A 107 -1.92 1.88 -6.30
C TYR A 107 -1.78 0.93 -5.10
N ILE A 108 -0.74 1.16 -4.30
CA ILE A 108 -0.53 0.45 -3.03
C ILE A 108 -0.87 1.45 -1.93
N ILE A 109 -1.87 1.14 -1.10
CA ILE A 109 -2.36 2.04 -0.07
C ILE A 109 -2.02 1.45 1.30
N ALA A 110 -1.17 2.15 2.05
CA ALA A 110 -0.63 1.74 3.35
C ALA A 110 -0.91 2.84 4.39
N LEU A 111 -2.18 3.08 4.69
CA LEU A 111 -2.68 4.02 5.70
C LEU A 111 -3.42 3.28 6.81
N GLY A 112 -3.58 3.92 7.96
CA GLY A 112 -4.41 3.44 9.06
C GLY A 112 -3.77 3.54 10.44
N VAL A 113 -2.43 3.47 10.55
CA VAL A 113 -1.75 3.62 11.83
C VAL A 113 -2.05 4.95 12.48
N ASN A 114 -1.88 6.04 11.74
CA ASN A 114 -2.13 7.37 12.26
C ASN A 114 -3.61 7.60 12.52
N ASP A 115 -4.49 7.07 11.66
CA ASP A 115 -5.93 7.17 11.82
C ASP A 115 -6.41 6.49 13.11
N ILE A 116 -6.14 5.19 13.23
CA ILE A 116 -6.80 4.31 14.20
C ILE A 116 -6.05 4.28 15.53
N HIS A 117 -4.70 4.21 15.50
CA HIS A 117 -3.90 4.11 16.73
C HIS A 117 -3.54 5.48 17.31
N ASN A 118 -3.07 6.42 16.48
CA ASN A 118 -2.56 7.69 16.97
C ASN A 118 -3.69 8.70 17.18
N GLN A 119 -4.66 8.79 16.28
CA GLN A 119 -5.78 9.74 16.38
C GLN A 119 -7.06 9.12 16.95
N GLY A 120 -7.13 7.76 17.04
CA GLY A 120 -8.31 7.09 17.60
C GLY A 120 -9.57 7.26 16.76
N GLN A 121 -9.41 7.44 15.44
CA GLN A 121 -10.54 7.58 14.53
C GLN A 121 -11.40 6.31 14.54
N ASP A 122 -12.72 6.48 14.46
CA ASP A 122 -13.65 5.36 14.31
C ASP A 122 -13.31 4.60 13.01
N THR A 123 -13.22 3.28 13.13
CA THR A 123 -12.92 2.41 11.99
C THR A 123 -14.04 2.44 10.95
N GLY A 124 -15.29 2.49 11.39
CA GLY A 124 -16.46 2.44 10.51
C GLY A 124 -16.69 1.08 9.84
N SER A 125 -17.47 1.08 8.76
CA SER A 125 -17.81 -0.09 7.96
C SER A 125 -18.03 0.28 6.49
N VAL A 126 -18.23 -0.71 5.62
CA VAL A 126 -18.56 -0.47 4.20
C VAL A 126 -19.92 0.22 3.99
N ASP A 127 -20.79 0.24 5.00
CA ASP A 127 -22.05 0.98 4.96
C ASP A 127 -21.84 2.50 5.01
N ASP A 128 -20.65 2.94 5.40
CA ASP A 128 -20.24 4.35 5.42
C ASP A 128 -19.92 4.89 4.02
N ILE A 129 -19.95 4.03 3.00
CA ILE A 129 -19.55 4.36 1.63
C ILE A 129 -20.76 4.74 0.80
N CYS A 130 -20.81 5.98 0.32
CA CYS A 130 -21.74 6.38 -0.71
C CYS A 130 -21.18 6.02 -2.09
N ARG A 131 -21.77 5.01 -2.73
CA ARG A 131 -21.26 4.47 -4.01
C ARG A 131 -21.18 5.52 -5.11
N ASP A 132 -22.19 6.37 -5.20
CA ASP A 132 -22.35 7.32 -6.31
C ASP A 132 -21.64 8.66 -6.06
N ASP A 133 -21.40 9.00 -4.79
CA ASP A 133 -20.84 10.28 -4.41
C ASP A 133 -19.91 10.16 -3.21
N TYR A 134 -18.62 10.04 -3.47
CA TYR A 134 -17.60 9.90 -2.43
C TYR A 134 -17.58 11.05 -1.41
N SER A 135 -18.09 12.24 -1.78
CA SER A 135 -18.14 13.37 -0.86
C SER A 135 -19.17 13.19 0.27
N LYS A 136 -20.03 12.19 0.15
CA LYS A 136 -21.04 11.81 1.15
C LYS A 136 -20.63 10.58 1.97
N ASN A 137 -19.42 10.07 1.81
CA ASN A 137 -18.90 9.04 2.70
C ASN A 137 -18.88 9.57 4.13
N ALA A 138 -19.14 8.69 5.11
CA ALA A 138 -19.14 9.08 6.53
C ALA A 138 -17.73 9.48 7.01
N ASP A 139 -17.67 10.27 8.08
CA ASP A 139 -16.40 10.70 8.72
C ASP A 139 -15.80 9.56 9.58
N THR A 140 -15.49 8.44 8.95
CA THR A 140 -14.83 7.27 9.53
C THR A 140 -13.57 6.94 8.73
N PHE A 141 -12.69 6.12 9.30
CA PHE A 141 -11.51 5.63 8.56
C PHE A 141 -11.94 4.97 7.24
N THR A 142 -12.95 4.08 7.27
CA THR A 142 -13.46 3.38 6.08
C THR A 142 -14.00 4.36 5.03
N GLY A 143 -14.75 5.38 5.46
CA GLY A 143 -15.29 6.40 4.54
C GLY A 143 -14.19 7.18 3.83
N TRP A 144 -13.17 7.64 4.55
CA TRP A 144 -12.03 8.36 3.95
C TRP A 144 -11.14 7.46 3.08
N TYR A 145 -10.88 6.25 3.54
CA TYR A 145 -10.08 5.29 2.75
C TYR A 145 -10.79 4.92 1.45
N ALA A 146 -12.10 4.69 1.50
CA ALA A 146 -12.92 4.46 0.33
C ALA A 146 -12.91 5.65 -0.63
N GLN A 147 -12.95 6.89 -0.12
CA GLN A 147 -12.86 8.09 -0.93
C GLN A 147 -11.56 8.15 -1.75
N ILE A 148 -10.43 7.73 -1.17
CA ILE A 148 -9.16 7.63 -1.92
C ILE A 148 -9.32 6.67 -3.10
N ILE A 149 -9.84 5.47 -2.86
CA ILE A 149 -10.04 4.45 -3.91
C ILE A 149 -11.00 4.97 -4.98
N GLN A 150 -12.15 5.54 -4.59
CA GLN A 150 -13.16 6.06 -5.51
C GLN A 150 -12.61 7.17 -6.40
N ARG A 151 -11.83 8.12 -5.85
CA ARG A 151 -11.22 9.21 -6.62
C ARG A 151 -10.17 8.68 -7.59
N LEU A 152 -9.30 7.77 -7.16
CA LEU A 152 -8.28 7.16 -8.03
C LEU A 152 -8.91 6.29 -9.13
N LYS A 153 -10.00 5.57 -8.85
CA LYS A 153 -10.76 4.82 -9.86
C LYS A 153 -11.41 5.72 -10.92
N LYS A 154 -11.81 6.94 -10.58
CA LYS A 154 -12.28 7.91 -11.57
C LYS A 154 -11.19 8.37 -12.54
N ILE A 155 -9.94 8.43 -12.07
CA ILE A 155 -8.77 8.82 -12.88
C ILE A 155 -8.31 7.65 -13.75
N GLN A 156 -8.25 6.45 -13.17
CA GLN A 156 -7.81 5.23 -13.85
C GLN A 156 -8.75 4.07 -13.48
N PRO A 157 -9.84 3.86 -14.22
CA PRO A 157 -10.84 2.82 -13.91
C PRO A 157 -10.29 1.39 -13.91
N ARG A 158 -9.22 1.13 -14.67
CA ARG A 158 -8.57 -0.19 -14.79
C ARG A 158 -7.40 -0.38 -13.81
N ALA A 159 -7.13 0.59 -12.94
CA ALA A 159 -6.08 0.45 -11.93
C ALA A 159 -6.36 -0.71 -10.98
N LYS A 160 -5.29 -1.40 -10.58
CA LYS A 160 -5.33 -2.40 -9.52
C LYS A 160 -4.97 -1.74 -8.19
N PHE A 161 -5.68 -2.09 -7.13
CA PHE A 161 -5.50 -1.54 -5.80
C PHE A 161 -5.00 -2.64 -4.86
N PHE A 162 -3.92 -2.36 -4.15
CA PHE A 162 -3.36 -3.26 -3.15
C PHE A 162 -3.41 -2.55 -1.80
N LEU A 163 -4.23 -3.07 -0.89
CA LEU A 163 -4.47 -2.50 0.43
C LEU A 163 -3.56 -3.23 1.43
N MET A 164 -2.61 -2.52 2.02
CA MET A 164 -1.60 -3.13 2.90
C MET A 164 -2.04 -3.07 4.36
N THR A 165 -2.12 -4.22 5.01
CA THR A 165 -2.44 -4.29 6.44
C THR A 165 -1.25 -3.89 7.31
N MET A 166 -1.53 -3.42 8.52
CA MET A 166 -0.50 -3.26 9.54
C MET A 166 0.07 -4.63 9.94
N PRO A 167 1.40 -4.77 10.10
CA PRO A 167 2.01 -6.02 10.59
C PRO A 167 1.71 -6.26 12.09
N LYS A 168 1.89 -7.52 12.54
CA LYS A 168 1.85 -7.90 13.97
C LYS A 168 3.06 -7.34 14.73
N GLY A 169 2.96 -7.26 16.05
CA GLY A 169 4.10 -7.22 16.96
C GLY A 169 4.55 -5.86 17.44
N GLU A 170 3.88 -4.77 17.09
CA GLU A 170 4.14 -3.49 17.76
C GLU A 170 3.39 -3.44 19.10
N GLU A 171 4.13 -3.51 20.23
CA GLU A 171 3.56 -3.45 21.59
C GLU A 171 2.70 -2.20 21.85
N ARG A 172 3.00 -1.08 21.17
CA ARG A 172 2.24 0.17 21.28
C ARG A 172 0.87 0.11 20.61
N ARG A 173 0.60 -0.91 19.79
CA ARG A 173 -0.65 -1.05 19.05
C ARG A 173 -1.58 -2.01 19.75
N ILE A 174 -2.81 -1.59 19.93
CA ILE A 174 -3.87 -2.44 20.48
C ILE A 174 -4.22 -3.48 19.43
N ALA A 175 -4.02 -4.76 19.74
CA ALA A 175 -4.24 -5.87 18.80
C ALA A 175 -5.64 -5.88 18.17
N GLU A 176 -6.67 -5.59 18.95
CA GLU A 176 -8.06 -5.50 18.48
C GLU A 176 -8.23 -4.44 17.39
N LYS A 177 -7.62 -3.26 17.56
CA LYS A 177 -7.65 -2.20 16.55
C LYS A 177 -6.91 -2.59 15.27
N THR A 178 -5.78 -3.29 15.40
CA THR A 178 -5.02 -3.79 14.24
C THR A 178 -5.82 -4.86 13.48
N GLN A 179 -6.53 -5.73 14.20
CA GLN A 179 -7.42 -6.73 13.59
C GLN A 179 -8.66 -6.08 12.94
N ALA A 180 -9.22 -5.05 13.56
CA ALA A 180 -10.32 -4.28 12.97
C ALA A 180 -9.88 -3.60 11.66
N HIS A 181 -8.69 -2.99 11.64
CA HIS A 181 -8.10 -2.45 10.42
C HIS A 181 -7.96 -3.54 9.33
N ARG A 182 -7.36 -4.69 9.68
CA ARG A 182 -7.24 -5.83 8.76
C ARG A 182 -8.59 -6.23 8.17
N LYS A 183 -9.60 -6.40 9.03
CA LYS A 183 -10.97 -6.77 8.59
C LYS A 183 -11.52 -5.76 7.59
N ILE A 184 -11.41 -4.46 7.89
CA ILE A 184 -11.90 -3.39 6.99
C ILE A 184 -11.21 -3.42 5.64
N LEU A 185 -9.91 -3.69 5.57
CA LEU A 185 -9.22 -3.77 4.27
C LEU A 185 -9.74 -4.95 3.42
N TYR A 186 -10.09 -6.08 4.04
CA TYR A 186 -10.76 -7.18 3.35
C TYR A 186 -12.19 -6.81 2.91
N ASP A 187 -12.95 -6.14 3.77
CA ASP A 187 -14.29 -5.67 3.43
C ASP A 187 -14.26 -4.67 2.25
N LEU A 188 -13.27 -3.76 2.23
CA LEU A 188 -13.03 -2.84 1.11
C LEU A 188 -12.59 -3.56 -0.18
N ALA A 189 -11.74 -4.58 -0.08
CA ALA A 189 -11.32 -5.37 -1.22
C ALA A 189 -12.49 -6.17 -1.83
N ASN A 190 -13.43 -6.61 -1.00
CA ASN A 190 -14.66 -7.26 -1.47
C ASN A 190 -15.68 -6.26 -2.03
N TYR A 191 -15.64 -4.99 -1.58
CA TYR A 191 -16.57 -3.96 -2.02
C TYR A 191 -16.19 -3.34 -3.37
N PHE A 192 -14.88 -3.19 -3.64
CA PHE A 192 -14.36 -2.58 -4.85
C PHE A 192 -13.72 -3.59 -5.80
N ASP A 193 -14.10 -3.55 -7.07
CA ASP A 193 -13.44 -4.35 -8.11
C ASP A 193 -11.95 -4.00 -8.22
N ASN A 194 -11.14 -4.93 -8.72
CA ASN A 194 -9.70 -4.76 -8.92
C ASN A 194 -8.93 -4.37 -7.65
N THR A 195 -9.40 -4.85 -6.50
CA THR A 195 -8.85 -4.48 -5.18
C THR A 195 -8.47 -5.73 -4.40
N TYR A 196 -7.27 -5.77 -3.86
CA TYR A 196 -6.64 -6.92 -3.21
C TYR A 196 -5.99 -6.50 -1.89
N VAL A 197 -5.79 -7.45 -0.96
CA VAL A 197 -5.14 -7.18 0.32
C VAL A 197 -3.73 -7.77 0.34
N ILE A 198 -2.76 -6.94 0.71
CA ILE A 198 -1.42 -7.38 1.12
C ILE A 198 -1.50 -7.56 2.64
N ASP A 199 -1.74 -8.77 3.08
CA ASP A 199 -1.98 -9.08 4.50
C ASP A 199 -0.67 -9.34 5.25
N LEU A 200 0.01 -8.26 5.62
CA LEU A 200 1.22 -8.33 6.44
C LEU A 200 0.93 -8.74 7.89
N TYR A 201 -0.31 -8.58 8.35
CA TYR A 201 -0.70 -9.04 9.68
C TYR A 201 -0.59 -10.56 9.79
N GLU A 202 -1.06 -11.28 8.78
CA GLU A 202 -1.07 -12.76 8.81
C GLU A 202 0.23 -13.38 8.29
N TYR A 203 0.76 -12.83 7.19
CA TYR A 203 1.84 -13.47 6.45
C TYR A 203 3.16 -12.69 6.50
N GLY A 204 3.15 -11.44 6.96
CA GLY A 204 4.36 -10.62 7.06
C GLY A 204 5.20 -10.98 8.29
N PRO A 205 6.41 -10.41 8.39
CA PRO A 205 7.24 -10.56 9.57
C PRO A 205 6.58 -9.91 10.81
N VAL A 206 6.83 -10.49 11.98
CA VAL A 206 6.41 -9.89 13.24
C VAL A 206 7.38 -8.75 13.59
N TYR A 207 6.85 -7.55 13.83
CA TYR A 207 7.67 -6.37 14.20
C TYR A 207 7.94 -6.36 15.71
N ASP A 208 8.59 -7.44 16.18
CA ASP A 208 9.05 -7.58 17.56
C ASP A 208 10.37 -6.82 17.81
N GLU A 209 10.88 -6.93 19.01
CA GLU A 209 12.14 -6.26 19.41
C GLU A 209 13.34 -6.69 18.55
N GLU A 210 13.42 -7.98 18.18
CA GLU A 210 14.51 -8.50 17.35
C GLU A 210 14.44 -7.96 15.92
N PHE A 211 13.26 -7.92 15.34
CA PHE A 211 13.02 -7.32 14.03
C PHE A 211 13.38 -5.84 14.03
N ARG A 212 12.93 -5.09 15.07
CA ARG A 212 13.18 -3.67 15.17
C ARG A 212 14.66 -3.35 15.34
N LYS A 213 15.40 -4.14 16.11
CA LYS A 213 16.87 -3.98 16.23
C LYS A 213 17.60 -4.09 14.90
N LYS A 214 17.10 -4.91 13.96
CA LYS A 214 17.74 -5.13 12.66
C LYS A 214 17.30 -4.13 11.59
N PHE A 215 16.03 -3.76 11.59
CA PHE A 215 15.37 -3.09 10.45
C PHE A 215 14.83 -1.70 10.77
N PHE A 216 14.95 -1.24 12.01
CA PHE A 216 14.53 0.09 12.42
C PHE A 216 15.70 0.94 12.92
N MET A 217 15.50 2.25 12.87
CA MET A 217 16.34 3.28 13.42
C MET A 217 15.41 4.29 14.12
N GLY A 218 15.26 4.13 15.44
CA GLY A 218 14.22 4.83 16.18
C GLY A 218 12.81 4.30 15.92
N GLY A 219 11.89 5.17 15.57
CA GLY A 219 10.50 4.82 15.24
C GLY A 219 10.28 4.40 13.79
N HIS A 220 11.25 4.62 12.91
CA HIS A 220 11.17 4.39 11.47
C HIS A 220 12.15 3.35 10.98
N MET A 221 11.94 2.84 9.77
CA MET A 221 12.81 1.84 9.18
C MET A 221 14.20 2.41 8.85
N ASN A 222 15.21 1.57 8.96
CA ASN A 222 16.50 1.82 8.37
C ASN A 222 16.51 1.43 6.87
N PRO A 223 17.59 1.70 6.10
CA PRO A 223 17.63 1.35 4.68
C PRO A 223 17.37 -0.13 4.38
N MET A 224 17.84 -1.04 5.24
CA MET A 224 17.60 -2.48 5.09
C MET A 224 16.11 -2.82 5.29
N GLY A 225 15.43 -2.17 6.24
CA GLY A 225 14.00 -2.35 6.48
C GLY A 225 13.17 -1.91 5.27
N TYR A 226 13.53 -0.80 4.64
CA TYR A 226 12.86 -0.35 3.41
C TYR A 226 13.08 -1.30 2.23
N VAL A 227 14.29 -1.83 2.05
CA VAL A 227 14.57 -2.84 1.01
C VAL A 227 13.81 -4.13 1.28
N LEU A 228 13.81 -4.61 2.54
CA LEU A 228 13.05 -5.80 2.94
C LEU A 228 11.56 -5.63 2.64
N THR A 229 10.97 -4.49 3.01
CA THR A 229 9.56 -4.19 2.75
C THR A 229 9.25 -4.18 1.24
N ALA A 230 10.17 -3.67 0.42
CA ALA A 230 10.03 -3.72 -1.03
C ALA A 230 9.98 -5.17 -1.57
N HIS A 231 10.88 -6.04 -1.08
CA HIS A 231 10.88 -7.46 -1.46
C HIS A 231 9.60 -8.18 -1.02
N ILE A 232 9.14 -7.94 0.20
CA ILE A 232 7.88 -8.50 0.72
C ILE A 232 6.71 -8.04 -0.13
N THR A 233 6.62 -6.74 -0.42
CA THR A 233 5.54 -6.16 -1.22
C THR A 233 5.53 -6.71 -2.64
N ALA A 234 6.69 -6.78 -3.30
CA ALA A 234 6.82 -7.35 -4.64
C ALA A 234 6.36 -8.81 -4.68
N SER A 235 6.83 -9.61 -3.70
CA SER A 235 6.52 -11.05 -3.65
C SER A 235 5.04 -11.31 -3.35
N TYR A 236 4.43 -10.48 -2.51
CA TYR A 236 3.01 -10.62 -2.21
C TYR A 236 2.13 -10.24 -3.41
N ILE A 237 2.47 -9.17 -4.12
CA ILE A 237 1.76 -8.78 -5.35
C ILE A 237 1.97 -9.85 -6.43
N ASP A 238 3.18 -10.37 -6.60
CA ASP A 238 3.47 -11.49 -7.49
C ASP A 238 2.59 -12.72 -7.18
N TYR A 239 2.48 -13.09 -5.89
CA TYR A 239 1.59 -14.13 -5.43
C TYR A 239 0.14 -13.86 -5.83
N ILE A 240 -0.39 -12.65 -5.56
CA ILE A 240 -1.77 -12.27 -5.93
C ILE A 240 -1.98 -12.41 -7.43
N ILE A 241 -1.05 -11.94 -8.25
CA ILE A 241 -1.17 -12.01 -9.73
C ILE A 241 -1.20 -13.47 -10.19
N ARG A 242 -0.30 -14.31 -9.69
CA ARG A 242 -0.24 -15.72 -10.07
C ARG A 242 -1.48 -16.52 -9.67
N HIS A 243 -2.14 -16.13 -8.59
CA HIS A 243 -3.35 -16.79 -8.09
C HIS A 243 -4.66 -16.19 -8.66
N ASN A 244 -4.57 -15.09 -9.40
CA ASN A 244 -5.72 -14.44 -10.05
C ASN A 244 -5.38 -14.02 -11.50
N PRO A 245 -4.84 -14.90 -12.35
CA PRO A 245 -4.29 -14.52 -13.65
C PRO A 245 -5.33 -13.87 -14.57
N GLU A 246 -6.59 -14.24 -14.47
CA GLU A 246 -7.68 -13.66 -15.26
C GLU A 246 -7.88 -12.17 -14.97
N ASP A 247 -7.71 -11.76 -13.72
CA ASP A 247 -7.86 -10.36 -13.32
C ASP A 247 -6.72 -9.48 -13.82
N PHE A 248 -5.56 -10.08 -14.12
CA PHE A 248 -4.33 -9.36 -14.48
C PHE A 248 -3.93 -9.50 -15.95
N LYS A 249 -4.72 -10.22 -16.76
CA LYS A 249 -4.48 -10.27 -18.20
C LYS A 249 -4.58 -8.91 -18.88
N GLU A 250 -5.30 -7.98 -18.25
CA GLU A 250 -5.42 -6.59 -18.66
C GLU A 250 -4.97 -5.65 -17.55
N VAL A 251 -3.97 -4.81 -17.86
CA VAL A 251 -3.59 -3.64 -17.06
C VAL A 251 -3.74 -2.39 -17.91
N GLY A 252 -4.14 -1.27 -17.31
CA GLY A 252 -4.32 -0.02 -18.07
C GLY A 252 -3.03 0.40 -18.79
N TYR A 253 -3.08 0.65 -20.09
CA TYR A 253 -1.97 1.25 -20.81
C TYR A 253 -1.92 2.75 -20.54
N ILE A 254 -0.85 3.23 -19.94
CA ILE A 254 -0.67 4.63 -19.57
C ILE A 254 0.41 5.26 -20.45
N GLY A 255 0.07 6.40 -21.08
CA GLY A 255 1.00 7.12 -21.97
C GLY A 255 1.26 6.41 -23.29
N THR A 256 0.33 5.58 -23.75
CA THR A 256 0.36 4.91 -25.04
C THR A 256 -1.01 4.99 -25.73
N ASP A 257 -1.05 4.81 -27.04
CA ASP A 257 -2.28 4.68 -27.82
C ASP A 257 -2.78 3.24 -27.90
N LEU A 258 -2.14 2.32 -27.19
CA LEU A 258 -2.51 0.90 -27.20
C LEU A 258 -3.85 0.69 -26.49
N LYS A 259 -4.65 -0.20 -27.06
CA LYS A 259 -5.92 -0.65 -26.50
C LYS A 259 -5.97 -2.15 -26.57
N TYR A 260 -6.65 -2.77 -25.61
CA TYR A 260 -6.97 -4.20 -25.74
C TYR A 260 -7.97 -4.40 -26.86
N SER A 261 -7.78 -5.45 -27.64
CA SER A 261 -8.82 -5.94 -28.57
C SER A 261 -9.96 -6.51 -27.74
N GLU A 262 -11.18 -6.17 -28.09
CA GLU A 262 -12.39 -6.81 -27.56
C GLU A 262 -12.47 -8.26 -28.00
#